data_f920e36ca6e6a61d87166a11547180d5
#
_entry.id   f920e36ca6e6a61d87166a11547180d5
#
_cell.length_a   1.000
_cell.length_b   1.000
_cell.length_c   1.000
_cell.angle_alpha   90.00
_cell.angle_beta   90.00
_cell.angle_gamma   90.00
#
_symmetry.space_group_name_H-M   'P 1'
#
loop_
_entity.id
_entity.type
_entity.pdbx_description
1 polymer ?
#
loop_
_entity_poly.entity_id
_entity_poly.type
_entity_poly.pdbx_seq_one_letter_code
_entity_poly.pdbx_strand_id
1 'polypeptide(L)'
;MLSEAEEIAADAVRKLPYIFRVYTSAQLEHERVSDDPIGRLIERGYYRGRSADLFIVQKPYWLASKDGTSHGTPFSYDTHVPVIFLGRGIRPGRYDENVRTADIAPTLAALLGVNTPSGSVGRVLPVIEK
;
A
#
# COMPACT_ATOMS: atom_id res chain seq x y z
N MET A 1 -0.43 -24.19 -15.65
CA MET A 1 -1.92 -24.09 -15.77
C MET A 1 -2.47 -22.88 -15.04
N LEU A 2 -2.31 -22.67 -13.73
CA LEU A 2 -2.88 -21.50 -13.04
C LEU A 2 -2.25 -20.18 -13.54
N SER A 3 -0.95 -20.09 -13.58
CA SER A 3 -0.21 -18.91 -14.08
C SER A 3 -0.51 -18.56 -15.55
N GLU A 4 -0.80 -19.56 -16.38
CA GLU A 4 -1.18 -19.35 -17.78
C GLU A 4 -2.60 -18.76 -17.88
N ALA A 5 -3.53 -19.25 -17.06
CA ALA A 5 -4.88 -18.69 -16.97
C ALA A 5 -4.87 -17.24 -16.46
N GLU A 6 -4.02 -16.95 -15.46
CA GLU A 6 -3.80 -15.59 -14.95
C GLU A 6 -3.28 -14.64 -16.04
N GLU A 7 -2.30 -15.07 -16.86
CA GLU A 7 -1.77 -14.23 -17.94
C GLU A 7 -2.80 -13.99 -19.03
N ILE A 8 -3.59 -15.01 -19.43
CA ILE A 8 -4.69 -14.84 -20.40
C ILE A 8 -5.71 -13.82 -19.88
N ALA A 9 -6.09 -13.93 -18.61
CA ALA A 9 -7.03 -12.99 -17.99
C ALA A 9 -6.43 -11.59 -17.87
N ALA A 10 -5.15 -11.47 -17.46
CA ALA A 10 -4.42 -10.21 -17.39
C ALA A 10 -4.35 -9.52 -18.75
N ASP A 11 -4.07 -10.27 -19.83
CA ASP A 11 -4.03 -9.75 -21.19
C ASP A 11 -5.38 -9.24 -21.68
N ALA A 12 -6.47 -9.91 -21.30
CA ALA A 12 -7.81 -9.43 -21.62
C ALA A 12 -8.10 -8.10 -20.90
N VAL A 13 -7.77 -8.01 -19.62
CA VAL A 13 -7.99 -6.81 -18.80
C VAL A 13 -7.11 -5.64 -19.25
N ARG A 14 -5.86 -5.88 -19.64
CA ARG A 14 -4.92 -4.84 -20.14
C ARG A 14 -5.44 -4.10 -21.38
N LYS A 15 -6.32 -4.72 -22.16
CA LYS A 15 -6.93 -4.12 -23.36
C LYS A 15 -8.02 -3.10 -23.06
N LEU A 16 -8.51 -3.05 -21.83
CA LEU A 16 -9.55 -2.11 -21.45
C LEU A 16 -8.99 -0.68 -21.36
N PRO A 17 -9.69 0.34 -21.91
CA PRO A 17 -9.12 1.67 -22.10
C PRO A 17 -8.83 2.44 -20.80
N TYR A 18 -9.44 2.03 -19.70
CA TYR A 18 -9.30 2.66 -18.38
C TYR A 18 -8.29 1.95 -17.47
N ILE A 19 -7.69 0.87 -17.93
CA ILE A 19 -6.67 0.14 -17.16
C ILE A 19 -5.29 0.75 -17.41
N PHE A 20 -4.54 0.93 -16.31
CA PHE A 20 -3.16 1.42 -16.33
C PHE A 20 -2.14 0.27 -16.19
N ARG A 21 -2.37 -0.64 -15.22
CA ARG A 21 -1.49 -1.78 -14.94
C ARG A 21 -2.33 -2.99 -14.50
N VAL A 22 -1.83 -4.16 -14.80
CA VAL A 22 -2.33 -5.43 -14.25
C VAL A 22 -1.12 -6.27 -13.82
N TYR A 23 -1.15 -6.76 -12.61
CA TYR A 23 -0.15 -7.67 -12.05
C TYR A 23 -0.82 -9.01 -11.73
N THR A 24 -0.15 -10.11 -12.06
CA THR A 24 -0.61 -11.45 -11.68
C THR A 24 -0.02 -11.82 -10.32
N SER A 25 -0.66 -12.74 -9.60
CA SER A 25 -0.14 -13.29 -8.35
C SER A 25 1.24 -13.90 -8.56
N ALA A 26 1.45 -14.58 -9.68
CA ALA A 26 2.74 -15.17 -10.03
C ALA A 26 3.87 -14.14 -10.20
N GLN A 27 3.56 -12.95 -10.75
CA GLN A 27 4.55 -11.86 -10.85
C GLN A 27 4.93 -11.31 -9.46
N LEU A 28 3.94 -11.15 -8.58
CA LEU A 28 4.13 -10.64 -7.22
C LEU A 28 4.89 -11.64 -6.33
N GLU A 29 4.59 -12.94 -6.44
CA GLU A 29 5.28 -14.00 -5.69
C GLU A 29 6.76 -14.16 -6.05
N HIS A 30 7.13 -13.84 -7.28
CA HIS A 30 8.51 -14.00 -7.77
C HIS A 30 9.29 -12.67 -7.86
N GLU A 31 8.83 -11.63 -7.18
CA GLU A 31 9.48 -10.30 -7.14
C GLU A 31 9.79 -9.71 -8.53
N ARG A 32 9.00 -10.08 -9.55
CA ARG A 32 9.20 -9.64 -10.94
C ARG A 32 8.73 -8.20 -11.20
N VAL A 33 8.33 -7.49 -10.15
CA VAL A 33 7.81 -6.12 -10.18
C VAL A 33 8.76 -5.11 -9.50
N SER A 34 9.96 -5.55 -9.11
CA SER A 34 10.93 -4.76 -8.32
C SER A 34 11.33 -3.43 -8.97
N ASP A 35 11.37 -3.36 -10.29
CA ASP A 35 11.75 -2.15 -11.04
C ASP A 35 10.56 -1.22 -11.31
N ASP A 36 9.33 -1.65 -11.04
CA ASP A 36 8.12 -0.83 -11.15
C ASP A 36 7.72 -0.26 -9.79
N PRO A 37 7.77 1.07 -9.59
CA PRO A 37 7.39 1.68 -8.32
C PRO A 37 5.96 1.34 -7.87
N ILE A 38 5.01 1.23 -8.80
CA ILE A 38 3.62 0.84 -8.51
C ILE A 38 3.56 -0.64 -8.16
N GLY A 39 4.26 -1.50 -8.93
CA GLY A 39 4.37 -2.93 -8.65
C GLY A 39 4.87 -3.19 -7.23
N ARG A 40 5.91 -2.46 -6.77
CA ARG A 40 6.41 -2.56 -5.39
C ARG A 40 5.39 -2.15 -4.33
N LEU A 41 4.52 -1.20 -4.61
CA LEU A 41 3.45 -0.84 -3.66
C LEU A 41 2.41 -1.97 -3.55
N ILE A 42 2.03 -2.56 -4.69
CA ILE A 42 1.12 -3.70 -4.74
C ILE A 42 1.72 -4.92 -4.04
N GLU A 43 2.99 -5.25 -4.34
CA GLU A 43 3.72 -6.37 -3.75
C GLU A 43 3.76 -6.32 -2.21
N ARG A 44 3.95 -5.12 -1.63
CA ARG A 44 3.90 -4.93 -0.17
C ARG A 44 2.56 -5.24 0.46
N GLY A 45 1.48 -5.15 -0.31
CA GLY A 45 0.13 -5.50 0.12
C GLY A 45 -0.28 -6.93 -0.24
N TYR A 46 0.55 -7.65 -1.02
CA TYR A 46 0.28 -9.01 -1.44
C TYR A 46 0.54 -10.01 -0.31
N TYR A 47 -0.38 -10.96 -0.15
CA TYR A 47 -0.22 -12.08 0.75
C TYR A 47 -0.72 -13.37 0.08
N ARG A 48 0.19 -14.31 -0.13
CA ARG A 48 -0.09 -15.60 -0.76
C ARG A 48 -1.25 -16.33 -0.06
N GLY A 49 -2.21 -16.82 -0.84
CA GLY A 49 -3.37 -17.55 -0.33
C GLY A 49 -4.49 -16.70 0.29
N ARG A 50 -4.32 -15.36 0.33
CA ARG A 50 -5.35 -14.41 0.79
C ARG A 50 -5.63 -13.30 -0.22
N SER A 51 -4.66 -12.98 -1.05
CA SER A 51 -4.79 -11.99 -2.11
C SER A 51 -5.43 -12.60 -3.36
N ALA A 52 -5.96 -11.74 -4.21
CA ALA A 52 -6.52 -12.15 -5.50
C ALA A 52 -5.43 -12.57 -6.50
N ASP A 53 -5.82 -13.28 -7.55
CA ASP A 53 -4.93 -13.74 -8.61
C ASP A 53 -4.48 -12.58 -9.52
N LEU A 54 -5.32 -11.53 -9.67
CA LEU A 54 -5.03 -10.34 -10.45
C LEU A 54 -5.19 -9.07 -9.62
N PHE A 55 -4.21 -8.18 -9.74
CA PHE A 55 -4.25 -6.83 -9.20
C PHE A 55 -4.36 -5.82 -10.34
N ILE A 56 -5.46 -5.08 -10.35
CA ILE A 56 -5.81 -4.16 -11.42
C ILE A 56 -5.66 -2.73 -10.92
N VAL A 57 -4.82 -1.95 -11.60
CA VAL A 57 -4.66 -0.51 -11.35
C VAL A 57 -5.33 0.26 -12.47
N GLN A 58 -6.33 1.03 -12.13
CA GLN A 58 -7.00 1.94 -13.08
C GLN A 58 -6.10 3.13 -13.42
N LYS A 59 -6.36 3.80 -14.53
CA LYS A 59 -5.68 5.06 -14.87
C LYS A 59 -5.95 6.13 -13.81
N PRO A 60 -5.03 7.10 -13.63
CA PRO A 60 -5.27 8.21 -12.72
C PRO A 60 -6.62 8.89 -12.97
N TYR A 61 -7.29 9.27 -11.88
CA TYR A 61 -8.57 9.99 -11.91
C TYR A 61 -9.75 9.21 -12.54
N TRP A 62 -9.61 7.90 -12.74
CA TRP A 62 -10.71 7.03 -13.12
C TRP A 62 -11.45 6.49 -11.90
N LEU A 63 -12.76 6.47 -12.00
CA LEU A 63 -13.67 5.90 -11.02
C LEU A 63 -14.63 4.93 -11.76
N ALA A 64 -14.80 3.74 -11.21
CA ALA A 64 -15.71 2.74 -11.79
C ALA A 64 -17.20 3.08 -11.61
N SER A 65 -17.50 4.03 -10.73
CA SER A 65 -18.84 4.54 -10.44
C SER A 65 -19.07 5.91 -11.09
N LYS A 66 -20.32 6.21 -11.45
CA LYS A 66 -20.68 7.54 -11.94
C LYS A 66 -20.70 8.62 -10.85
N ASP A 67 -20.91 8.21 -9.60
CA ASP A 67 -21.06 9.08 -8.45
C ASP A 67 -20.20 8.57 -7.29
N GLY A 68 -19.84 9.49 -6.40
CA GLY A 68 -19.12 9.22 -5.17
C GLY A 68 -17.62 9.46 -5.25
N THR A 69 -16.91 8.93 -4.26
CA THR A 69 -15.46 9.00 -4.12
C THR A 69 -14.89 7.60 -3.92
N SER A 70 -13.62 7.43 -4.27
CA SER A 70 -12.89 6.18 -4.05
C SER A 70 -11.50 6.49 -3.49
N HIS A 71 -10.82 5.47 -3.04
CA HIS A 71 -9.47 5.54 -2.50
C HIS A 71 -8.72 4.23 -2.80
N GLY A 72 -7.46 4.15 -2.41
CA GLY A 72 -6.65 2.93 -2.52
C GLY A 72 -5.89 2.83 -3.83
N THR A 73 -5.75 3.93 -4.57
CA THR A 73 -4.89 3.96 -5.75
C THR A 73 -3.42 4.18 -5.35
N PRO A 74 -2.44 3.74 -6.18
CA PRO A 74 -1.02 3.94 -5.89
C PRO A 74 -0.51 5.35 -6.28
N PHE A 75 -1.39 6.26 -6.66
CA PHE A 75 -1.02 7.59 -7.12
C PHE A 75 -0.86 8.60 -5.97
N SER A 76 -0.07 9.64 -6.19
CA SER A 76 0.31 10.60 -5.15
C SER A 76 -0.86 11.31 -4.47
N TYR A 77 -1.95 11.52 -5.18
CA TYR A 77 -3.16 12.11 -4.60
C TYR A 77 -3.87 11.22 -3.57
N ASP A 78 -3.59 9.91 -3.59
CA ASP A 78 -4.14 8.91 -2.67
C ASP A 78 -3.12 8.45 -1.62
N THR A 79 -1.82 8.50 -1.96
CA THR A 79 -0.76 7.99 -1.09
C THR A 79 -0.16 9.05 -0.17
N HIS A 80 -0.36 10.34 -0.47
CA HIS A 80 0.15 11.45 0.34
C HIS A 80 -0.92 11.94 1.31
N VAL A 81 -0.97 11.34 2.49
CA VAL A 81 -1.95 11.62 3.54
C VAL A 81 -1.25 12.01 4.84
N PRO A 82 -1.87 12.86 5.68
CA PRO A 82 -1.30 13.21 6.98
C PRO A 82 -1.40 12.04 7.96
N VAL A 83 -0.39 11.93 8.85
CA VAL A 83 -0.44 11.11 10.05
C VAL A 83 -0.53 12.04 11.25
N ILE A 84 -1.57 11.90 12.07
CA ILE A 84 -1.85 12.77 13.20
C ILE A 84 -1.86 11.92 14.47
N PHE A 85 -1.01 12.28 15.44
CA PHE A 85 -1.02 11.71 16.78
C PHE A 85 -1.51 12.76 17.78
N LEU A 86 -2.39 12.33 18.68
CA LEU A 86 -2.89 13.16 19.77
C LEU A 86 -2.94 12.35 21.04
N GLY A 87 -2.38 12.86 22.12
CA GLY A 87 -2.44 12.22 23.44
C GLY A 87 -1.24 12.49 24.33
N ARG A 88 -1.27 11.90 25.52
CA ARG A 88 -0.18 11.97 26.47
C ARG A 88 1.09 11.33 25.90
N GLY A 89 2.24 11.95 26.12
CA GLY A 89 3.54 11.46 25.63
C GLY A 89 3.81 11.78 24.16
N ILE A 90 2.92 12.53 23.51
CA ILE A 90 3.14 13.03 22.15
C ILE A 90 3.67 14.45 22.22
N ARG A 91 4.84 14.67 21.60
CA ARG A 91 5.44 15.98 21.49
C ARG A 91 4.67 16.84 20.50
N PRO A 92 4.11 17.98 20.92
CA PRO A 92 3.44 18.90 20.01
C PRO A 92 4.38 19.38 18.91
N GLY A 93 3.90 19.43 17.68
CA GLY A 93 4.70 19.94 16.57
C GLY A 93 4.18 19.52 15.21
N ARG A 94 4.80 20.06 14.17
CA ARG A 94 4.63 19.64 12.78
C ARG A 94 5.95 19.05 12.30
N TYR A 95 5.86 17.89 11.69
CA TYR A 95 7.00 17.12 11.22
C TYR A 95 6.81 16.89 9.70
N ASP A 96 7.73 17.39 8.90
CA ASP A 96 7.63 17.36 7.43
C ASP A 96 8.40 16.16 6.82
N GLU A 97 8.80 15.19 7.65
CA GLU A 97 9.46 13.98 7.19
C GLU A 97 8.47 13.03 6.50
N ASN A 98 8.93 12.36 5.44
CA ASN A 98 8.17 11.26 4.85
C ASN A 98 8.11 10.07 5.82
N VAL A 99 6.88 9.68 6.14
CA VAL A 99 6.59 8.54 7.01
C VAL A 99 5.71 7.52 6.27
N ARG A 100 5.64 6.31 6.80
CA ARG A 100 4.84 5.24 6.24
C ARG A 100 3.74 4.85 7.22
N THR A 101 2.64 4.33 6.73
CA THR A 101 1.59 3.73 7.58
C THR A 101 2.13 2.61 8.46
N ALA A 102 3.15 1.88 8.00
CA ALA A 102 3.85 0.86 8.78
C ALA A 102 4.57 1.41 10.04
N ASP A 103 4.87 2.72 10.09
CA ASP A 103 5.53 3.37 11.22
C ASP A 103 4.56 3.64 12.39
N ILE A 104 3.25 3.56 12.17
CA ILE A 104 2.23 3.83 13.19
C ILE A 104 2.31 2.80 14.31
N ALA A 105 2.29 1.52 13.99
CA ALA A 105 2.26 0.45 14.98
C ALA A 105 3.49 0.43 15.92
N PRO A 106 4.75 0.50 15.43
CA PRO A 106 5.91 0.57 16.30
C PRO A 106 5.96 1.87 17.12
N THR A 107 5.46 2.98 16.57
CA THR A 107 5.37 4.25 17.33
C THR A 107 4.40 4.14 18.51
N LEU A 108 3.22 3.55 18.28
CA LEU A 108 2.25 3.32 19.35
C LEU A 108 2.77 2.30 20.36
N ALA A 109 3.45 1.25 19.93
CA ALA A 109 4.06 0.28 20.85
C ALA A 109 5.07 0.94 21.77
N ALA A 110 5.95 1.78 21.22
CA ALA A 110 6.93 2.55 22.02
C ALA A 110 6.25 3.53 22.99
N LEU A 111 5.18 4.22 22.56
CA LEU A 111 4.41 5.13 23.40
C LEU A 111 3.75 4.40 24.59
N LEU A 112 3.25 3.19 24.35
CA LEU A 112 2.57 2.38 25.36
C LEU A 112 3.52 1.53 26.21
N GLY A 113 4.81 1.51 25.90
CA GLY A 113 5.80 0.69 26.60
C GLY A 113 5.58 -0.82 26.38
N VAL A 114 5.02 -1.22 25.23
CA VAL A 114 4.81 -2.62 24.87
C VAL A 114 5.75 -3.05 23.74
N ASN A 115 5.90 -4.36 23.56
CA ASN A 115 6.71 -4.90 22.47
C ASN A 115 6.14 -4.51 21.11
N THR A 116 7.03 -4.14 20.19
CA THR A 116 6.66 -3.92 18.79
C THR A 116 6.11 -5.22 18.18
N PRO A 117 5.03 -5.16 17.38
CA PRO A 117 4.51 -6.34 16.69
C PRO A 117 5.60 -7.05 15.87
N SER A 118 5.69 -8.38 15.97
CA SER A 118 6.77 -9.17 15.36
C SER A 118 6.86 -9.05 13.83
N GLY A 119 5.73 -8.76 13.16
CA GLY A 119 5.69 -8.52 11.72
C GLY A 119 5.88 -7.06 11.31
N SER A 120 6.20 -6.16 12.27
CA SER A 120 6.37 -4.74 11.95
C SER A 120 7.70 -4.48 11.26
N VAL A 121 7.65 -3.78 10.13
CA VAL A 121 8.82 -3.32 9.36
C VAL A 121 9.00 -1.80 9.42
N GLY A 122 8.15 -1.12 10.18
CA GLY A 122 8.19 0.32 10.38
C GLY A 122 9.20 0.74 11.45
N ARG A 123 9.44 2.05 11.54
CA ARG A 123 10.28 2.70 12.57
C ARG A 123 9.43 3.46 13.58
N VAL A 124 9.98 3.68 14.76
CA VAL A 124 9.39 4.60 15.74
C VAL A 124 9.60 6.03 15.26
N LEU A 125 8.52 6.80 15.18
CA LEU A 125 8.57 8.20 14.77
C LEU A 125 9.07 9.12 15.93
N PRO A 126 9.76 10.23 15.61
CA PRO A 126 10.34 11.13 16.61
C PRO A 126 9.31 12.05 17.28
N VAL A 127 8.05 11.60 17.33
CA VAL A 127 6.93 12.35 17.91
C VAL A 127 6.67 12.04 19.39
N ILE A 128 7.41 11.07 19.95
CA ILE A 128 7.28 10.66 21.35
C ILE A 128 8.13 11.55 22.23
N GLU A 129 7.57 12.01 23.34
CA GLU A 129 8.33 12.67 24.42
C GLU A 129 9.26 11.65 25.10
N LYS A 130 10.50 12.07 25.37
CA LYS A 130 11.47 11.22 26.07
C LYS A 130 11.28 11.35 27.59
#